data_14b4d6f9f00dcf3719156d871391d11d
#
_entry.id   14b4d6f9f00dcf3719156d871391d11d
#
_cell.length_a   1.000
_cell.length_b   1.000
_cell.length_c   1.000
_cell.angle_alpha   90.00
_cell.angle_beta   90.00
_cell.angle_gamma   90.00
#
_symmetry.space_group_name_H-M   'P 1'
#
loop_
_entity.id
_entity.type
_entity.pdbx_description
1 polymer ?
#
loop_
_entity_poly.entity_id
_entity_poly.type
_entity_poly.pdbx_seq_one_letter_code
_entity_poly.pdbx_strand_id
1 'polypeptide(L)'
;MCKKVFHSAKSWYDKCSFFASRNLHCSSIIYRRNTITTQEDLHMWLADKWKDYEVTDCSQGEKLERWGKYLLVRPDPQVIWDTPKQEKGWKHMNGHYHRSSKGGGEWEFFDLPQEWTIHYALPINKELTFHLKPFSFKHTGLFPEQAANWNWFSTLIADAVKNGRQIKVLNLFAYTGGATIAAAAAGASVTHVDASKGMVTWAKENAVSSGLKDAPIRWLVDDCVKFVEREIRRGNHYDAIIMDPPSYGRGPKGEIWKIEESVYPLVQLCSQILTDDPLFFLINSYTTGLQPAVLSYMMHTVLGKYNGTITAEEIGLPVSSNGLVLPCGASGRFQAK
;
A
#
# COMPACT_ATOMS: atom_id res chain seq x y z
N MET A 1 20.87 11.15 -41.36
CA MET A 1 21.95 10.49 -40.62
C MET A 1 21.33 9.60 -39.58
N CYS A 2 20.83 8.41 -39.95
CA CYS A 2 20.31 7.43 -39.00
C CYS A 2 20.23 6.05 -39.68
N LYS A 3 21.43 5.45 -39.94
CA LYS A 3 21.59 4.08 -40.44
C LYS A 3 22.92 3.55 -39.94
N LYS A 4 23.00 3.14 -38.66
CA LYS A 4 24.14 2.34 -38.15
C LYS A 4 23.89 1.96 -36.68
N VAL A 5 22.87 1.18 -36.35
CA VAL A 5 22.73 0.51 -35.02
C VAL A 5 22.12 -0.89 -35.15
N PHE A 6 21.94 -1.47 -36.31
CA PHE A 6 21.31 -2.79 -36.48
C PHE A 6 22.28 -3.88 -36.95
N HIS A 7 23.54 -3.91 -36.49
CA HIS A 7 24.50 -4.96 -36.90
C HIS A 7 25.15 -5.76 -35.74
N SER A 8 24.68 -5.62 -34.49
CA SER A 8 25.29 -6.38 -33.39
C SER A 8 24.39 -7.46 -32.73
N ALA A 9 23.13 -7.54 -33.14
CA ALA A 9 22.20 -8.54 -32.55
C ALA A 9 22.25 -9.92 -33.22
N LYS A 10 22.87 -10.06 -34.41
CA LYS A 10 22.96 -11.34 -35.12
C LYS A 10 24.08 -12.27 -34.65
N SER A 11 25.06 -11.76 -33.91
CA SER A 11 26.23 -12.53 -33.44
C SER A 11 26.00 -13.32 -32.16
N TRP A 12 24.90 -13.09 -31.46
CA TRP A 12 24.58 -13.85 -30.21
C TRP A 12 23.71 -15.07 -30.44
N TYR A 13 22.94 -15.12 -31.53
CA TYR A 13 22.07 -16.26 -31.84
C TYR A 13 22.83 -17.43 -32.49
N ASP A 14 23.97 -17.20 -33.13
CA ASP A 14 24.73 -18.26 -33.82
C ASP A 14 25.70 -19.04 -32.90
N LYS A 15 25.85 -18.63 -31.63
CA LYS A 15 26.70 -19.35 -30.66
C LYS A 15 25.94 -20.34 -29.77
N CYS A 16 24.62 -20.37 -29.79
CA CYS A 16 23.83 -21.32 -29.02
C CYS A 16 23.41 -22.57 -29.76
N SER A 17 23.70 -22.69 -31.07
CA SER A 17 23.29 -23.85 -31.88
C SER A 17 24.31 -24.99 -31.95
N PHE A 18 25.45 -24.91 -31.25
CA PHE A 18 26.52 -25.95 -31.38
C PHE A 18 26.62 -26.94 -30.20
N PHE A 19 25.64 -26.98 -29.28
CA PHE A 19 25.64 -27.91 -28.15
C PHE A 19 24.41 -28.83 -28.06
N ALA A 20 23.75 -29.09 -29.16
CA ALA A 20 22.60 -29.99 -29.17
C ALA A 20 22.89 -31.26 -30.02
N SER A 21 23.87 -32.07 -29.60
CA SER A 21 23.93 -33.45 -30.04
C SER A 21 24.76 -34.29 -29.07
N ARG A 22 24.15 -34.73 -28.00
CA ARG A 22 24.46 -35.99 -27.30
C ARG A 22 23.27 -36.38 -26.43
N ASN A 23 22.71 -37.53 -26.77
CA ASN A 23 21.70 -38.30 -26.08
C ASN A 23 21.68 -38.11 -24.57
N LEU A 24 20.60 -37.54 -24.06
CA LEU A 24 20.19 -37.70 -22.66
C LEU A 24 18.72 -38.15 -22.66
N HIS A 25 18.48 -39.31 -22.11
CA HIS A 25 17.19 -39.88 -21.80
C HIS A 25 16.23 -38.85 -21.25
N CYS A 26 15.05 -38.78 -21.83
CA CYS A 26 13.91 -38.04 -21.33
C CYS A 26 13.40 -38.73 -20.05
N SER A 27 14.03 -38.46 -18.92
CA SER A 27 13.46 -38.76 -17.62
C SER A 27 12.49 -37.63 -17.29
N SER A 28 11.24 -38.01 -17.12
CA SER A 28 10.13 -37.23 -16.63
C SER A 28 10.60 -36.25 -15.54
N ILE A 29 10.69 -34.98 -15.89
CA ILE A 29 10.79 -33.89 -14.90
C ILE A 29 9.44 -33.84 -14.20
N ILE A 30 9.32 -34.61 -13.12
CA ILE A 30 8.29 -34.41 -12.12
C ILE A 30 8.57 -33.02 -11.59
N TYR A 31 7.73 -32.04 -11.96
CA TYR A 31 7.61 -30.77 -11.24
C TYR A 31 7.25 -31.12 -9.79
N ARG A 32 8.27 -31.32 -8.96
CA ARG A 32 8.07 -31.20 -7.52
C ARG A 32 7.49 -29.79 -7.35
N ARG A 33 6.31 -29.69 -6.77
CA ARG A 33 5.84 -28.45 -6.12
C ARG A 33 6.95 -28.06 -5.15
N ASN A 34 7.88 -27.24 -5.62
CA ASN A 34 8.80 -26.59 -4.73
C ASN A 34 7.91 -25.69 -3.88
N THR A 35 7.83 -26.01 -2.61
CA THR A 35 7.35 -25.09 -1.56
C THR A 35 8.14 -23.81 -1.76
N ILE A 36 7.48 -22.83 -2.37
CA ILE A 36 8.05 -21.54 -2.59
C ILE A 36 8.17 -20.90 -1.22
N THR A 37 9.39 -20.67 -0.83
CA THR A 37 9.92 -19.59 -0.03
C THR A 37 9.07 -19.17 1.18
N THR A 38 9.63 -19.40 2.35
CA THR A 38 9.17 -18.77 3.58
C THR A 38 9.20 -17.25 3.44
N GLN A 39 8.40 -16.55 4.22
CA GLN A 39 8.33 -15.09 4.25
C GLN A 39 9.72 -14.42 4.38
N GLU A 40 10.70 -15.11 4.98
CA GLU A 40 12.08 -14.68 5.16
C GLU A 40 12.88 -14.59 3.85
N ASP A 41 12.49 -15.36 2.83
CA ASP A 41 13.19 -15.40 1.53
C ASP A 41 12.70 -14.31 0.56
N LEU A 42 11.52 -13.72 0.78
CA LEU A 42 10.92 -12.78 -0.16
C LEU A 42 11.30 -11.31 0.09
N HIS A 43 11.90 -10.96 1.22
CA HIS A 43 12.17 -9.56 1.58
C HIS A 43 10.96 -8.65 1.32
N MET A 44 9.78 -9.08 1.79
CA MET A 44 8.51 -8.41 1.54
C MET A 44 7.60 -8.49 2.76
N TRP A 45 6.92 -7.40 3.10
CA TRP A 45 5.92 -7.40 4.16
C TRP A 45 4.55 -7.79 3.61
N LEU A 46 3.98 -8.89 4.14
CA LEU A 46 2.74 -9.46 3.66
C LEU A 46 1.54 -9.02 4.50
N ALA A 47 0.46 -8.68 3.82
CA ALA A 47 -0.86 -8.46 4.43
C ALA A 47 -1.66 -9.79 4.39
N ASP A 48 -1.21 -10.78 5.15
CA ASP A 48 -1.67 -12.18 5.13
C ASP A 48 -2.71 -12.52 6.23
N LYS A 49 -3.12 -11.54 7.06
CA LYS A 49 -4.04 -11.76 8.18
C LYS A 49 -5.51 -11.42 7.87
N TRP A 50 -5.82 -11.07 6.64
CA TRP A 50 -7.18 -10.82 6.22
C TRP A 50 -8.06 -12.08 6.30
N LYS A 51 -9.30 -11.93 6.84
CA LYS A 51 -10.35 -12.95 6.75
C LYS A 51 -11.42 -12.56 5.75
N ASP A 52 -11.75 -11.28 5.69
CA ASP A 52 -12.79 -10.73 4.83
C ASP A 52 -12.27 -10.26 3.46
N TYR A 53 -10.97 -10.32 3.22
CA TYR A 53 -10.39 -9.96 1.94
C TYR A 53 -9.39 -11.03 1.47
N GLU A 54 -9.31 -11.21 0.15
CA GLU A 54 -8.41 -12.19 -0.47
C GLU A 54 -8.16 -11.82 -1.94
N VAL A 55 -6.93 -11.91 -2.41
CA VAL A 55 -6.63 -12.01 -3.85
C VAL A 55 -6.75 -13.47 -4.23
N THR A 56 -7.82 -13.83 -4.93
CA THR A 56 -8.07 -15.21 -5.33
C THR A 56 -7.16 -15.62 -6.49
N ASP A 57 -7.02 -14.75 -7.49
CA ASP A 57 -6.18 -14.99 -8.66
C ASP A 57 -5.78 -13.67 -9.34
N CYS A 58 -4.75 -13.66 -10.18
CA CYS A 58 -4.36 -12.49 -10.96
C CYS A 58 -3.70 -12.90 -12.28
N SER A 59 -4.16 -12.30 -13.38
CA SER A 59 -3.69 -12.56 -14.75
C SER A 59 -4.13 -11.49 -15.73
N GLN A 60 -3.37 -11.28 -16.80
CA GLN A 60 -3.74 -10.43 -17.93
C GLN A 60 -4.10 -8.98 -17.53
N GLY A 61 -3.31 -8.39 -16.62
CA GLY A 61 -3.52 -7.01 -16.18
C GLY A 61 -4.63 -6.82 -15.16
N GLU A 62 -5.23 -7.92 -14.64
CA GLU A 62 -6.35 -7.89 -13.72
C GLU A 62 -6.12 -8.78 -12.50
N LYS A 63 -6.82 -8.49 -11.43
CA LYS A 63 -6.91 -9.31 -10.23
C LYS A 63 -8.36 -9.63 -9.89
N LEU A 64 -8.60 -10.88 -9.52
CA LEU A 64 -9.84 -11.38 -8.96
C LEU A 64 -9.73 -11.33 -7.45
N GLU A 65 -10.60 -10.58 -6.79
CA GLU A 65 -10.56 -10.34 -5.36
C GLU A 65 -11.88 -10.70 -4.70
N ARG A 66 -11.82 -11.28 -3.50
CA ARG A 66 -12.97 -11.44 -2.62
C ARG A 66 -12.97 -10.32 -1.57
N TRP A 67 -14.11 -9.62 -1.45
CA TRP A 67 -14.36 -8.54 -0.52
C TRP A 67 -15.60 -8.87 0.33
N GLY A 68 -15.40 -9.49 1.48
CA GLY A 68 -16.45 -10.14 2.24
C GLY A 68 -17.01 -11.33 1.45
N LYS A 69 -18.26 -11.26 1.06
CA LYS A 69 -18.92 -12.27 0.20
C LYS A 69 -18.92 -11.94 -1.29
N TYR A 70 -18.43 -10.77 -1.70
CA TYR A 70 -18.47 -10.31 -3.09
C TYR A 70 -17.14 -10.50 -3.80
N LEU A 71 -17.21 -10.89 -5.07
CA LEU A 71 -16.09 -11.04 -5.97
C LEU A 71 -16.00 -9.83 -6.90
N LEU A 72 -14.83 -9.22 -6.97
CA LEU A 72 -14.55 -8.10 -7.86
C LEU A 72 -13.39 -8.44 -8.79
N VAL A 73 -13.49 -7.98 -10.04
CA VAL A 73 -12.39 -7.97 -11.00
C VAL A 73 -11.97 -6.52 -11.20
N ARG A 74 -10.68 -6.24 -10.97
CA ARG A 74 -10.14 -4.89 -11.12
C ARG A 74 -8.78 -4.92 -11.82
N PRO A 75 -8.46 -3.91 -12.64
CA PRO A 75 -7.15 -3.82 -13.28
C PRO A 75 -6.05 -3.59 -12.26
N ASP A 76 -4.93 -4.29 -12.44
CA ASP A 76 -3.72 -4.07 -11.69
C ASP A 76 -2.51 -3.99 -12.63
N PRO A 77 -1.78 -2.85 -12.67
CA PRO A 77 -0.67 -2.66 -13.58
C PRO A 77 0.56 -3.53 -13.25
N GLN A 78 0.64 -4.10 -12.06
CA GLN A 78 1.71 -5.03 -11.70
C GLN A 78 1.53 -6.41 -12.33
N VAL A 79 0.29 -6.76 -12.70
CA VAL A 79 -0.05 -8.07 -13.28
C VAL A 79 0.29 -8.09 -14.77
N ILE A 80 1.57 -8.26 -15.09
CA ILE A 80 2.09 -8.28 -16.48
C ILE A 80 2.16 -9.69 -17.07
N TRP A 81 1.87 -10.72 -16.27
CA TRP A 81 1.85 -12.11 -16.70
C TRP A 81 0.50 -12.53 -17.25
N ASP A 82 0.54 -13.57 -18.09
CA ASP A 82 -0.62 -14.18 -18.72
C ASP A 82 -0.70 -15.66 -18.31
N THR A 83 -1.48 -15.94 -17.27
CA THR A 83 -1.76 -17.28 -16.76
C THR A 83 -3.19 -17.68 -17.05
N PRO A 84 -3.54 -18.95 -17.20
CA PRO A 84 -4.92 -19.39 -17.42
C PRO A 84 -5.84 -18.96 -16.27
N LYS A 85 -6.89 -18.20 -16.55
CA LYS A 85 -7.94 -17.81 -15.61
C LYS A 85 -8.86 -18.99 -15.30
N GLN A 86 -8.44 -19.90 -14.41
CA GLN A 86 -9.15 -21.14 -14.08
C GLN A 86 -10.18 -20.99 -12.96
N GLU A 87 -10.03 -19.96 -12.12
CA GLU A 87 -10.93 -19.71 -11.00
C GLU A 87 -12.33 -19.33 -11.50
N LYS A 88 -13.36 -19.97 -10.90
CA LYS A 88 -14.78 -19.74 -11.30
C LYS A 88 -15.19 -18.28 -11.11
N GLY A 89 -14.58 -17.57 -10.18
CA GLY A 89 -14.85 -16.16 -9.91
C GLY A 89 -14.64 -15.24 -11.10
N TRP A 90 -13.77 -15.59 -12.06
CA TRP A 90 -13.59 -14.84 -13.30
C TRP A 90 -14.83 -14.79 -14.20
N LYS A 91 -15.78 -15.73 -14.01
CA LYS A 91 -17.06 -15.81 -14.75
C LYS A 91 -18.27 -15.47 -13.89
N HIS A 92 -18.07 -15.35 -12.57
CA HIS A 92 -19.16 -15.17 -11.60
C HIS A 92 -18.82 -14.06 -10.58
N MET A 93 -18.18 -12.98 -11.07
CA MET A 93 -17.89 -11.79 -10.25
C MET A 93 -19.20 -10.99 -9.99
N ASN A 94 -19.18 -10.20 -8.92
CA ASN A 94 -20.26 -9.26 -8.59
C ASN A 94 -20.03 -7.86 -9.17
N GLY A 95 -18.80 -7.53 -9.52
CA GLY A 95 -18.44 -6.28 -10.16
C GLY A 95 -17.14 -6.39 -10.95
N HIS A 96 -17.07 -5.72 -12.10
CA HIS A 96 -15.89 -5.64 -12.94
C HIS A 96 -15.62 -4.18 -13.31
N TYR A 97 -14.41 -3.70 -13.06
CA TYR A 97 -13.99 -2.38 -13.51
C TYR A 97 -13.22 -2.47 -14.82
N HIS A 98 -13.80 -1.96 -15.87
CA HIS A 98 -13.21 -1.92 -17.20
C HIS A 98 -12.38 -0.65 -17.38
N ARG A 99 -11.07 -0.81 -17.67
CA ARG A 99 -10.18 0.32 -17.93
C ARG A 99 -10.39 0.87 -19.34
N SER A 100 -10.58 2.17 -19.45
CA SER A 100 -10.63 2.86 -20.75
C SER A 100 -9.21 3.12 -21.27
N SER A 101 -9.01 2.96 -22.58
CA SER A 101 -7.76 3.33 -23.27
C SER A 101 -7.50 4.85 -23.27
N LYS A 102 -8.53 5.66 -23.03
CA LYS A 102 -8.44 7.13 -22.93
C LYS A 102 -8.19 7.65 -21.50
N GLY A 103 -7.95 6.74 -20.55
CA GLY A 103 -7.84 7.03 -19.11
C GLY A 103 -9.18 6.87 -18.38
N GLY A 104 -9.11 6.57 -17.07
CA GLY A 104 -10.28 6.23 -16.28
C GLY A 104 -10.85 4.85 -16.63
N GLY A 105 -12.15 4.70 -16.53
CA GLY A 105 -12.90 3.47 -16.81
C GLY A 105 -14.28 3.50 -16.15
N GLU A 106 -14.98 2.38 -16.21
CA GLU A 106 -16.33 2.24 -15.67
C GLU A 106 -16.54 0.88 -14.99
N TRP A 107 -17.46 0.86 -14.05
CA TRP A 107 -17.88 -0.35 -13.36
C TRP A 107 -19.03 -1.01 -14.09
N GLU A 108 -18.95 -2.31 -14.30
CA GLU A 108 -20.05 -3.19 -14.64
C GLU A 108 -20.46 -3.96 -13.37
N PHE A 109 -21.74 -3.96 -13.03
CA PHE A 109 -22.26 -4.54 -11.79
C PHE A 109 -23.12 -5.76 -12.06
N PHE A 110 -22.86 -6.85 -11.29
CA PHE A 110 -23.60 -8.11 -11.32
C PHE A 110 -23.99 -8.46 -9.87
N ASP A 111 -25.09 -7.92 -9.38
CA ASP A 111 -25.56 -8.14 -7.99
C ASP A 111 -24.53 -7.68 -6.91
N LEU A 112 -23.98 -6.49 -7.10
CA LEU A 112 -23.14 -5.83 -6.11
C LEU A 112 -23.93 -4.72 -5.41
N PRO A 113 -23.97 -4.64 -4.07
CA PRO A 113 -24.61 -3.55 -3.37
C PRO A 113 -23.85 -2.23 -3.60
N GLN A 114 -24.54 -1.12 -3.38
CA GLN A 114 -23.89 0.20 -3.47
C GLN A 114 -22.84 0.41 -2.39
N GLU A 115 -23.01 -0.21 -1.23
CA GLU A 115 -22.10 -0.14 -0.09
C GLU A 115 -22.18 -1.43 0.72
N TRP A 116 -21.04 -1.89 1.26
CA TRP A 116 -20.95 -3.00 2.21
C TRP A 116 -19.78 -2.80 3.15
N THR A 117 -19.63 -3.66 4.15
CA THR A 117 -18.52 -3.58 5.11
C THR A 117 -17.68 -4.85 5.08
N ILE A 118 -16.39 -4.66 5.42
CA ILE A 118 -15.47 -5.74 5.79
C ILE A 118 -14.75 -5.39 7.07
N HIS A 119 -14.18 -6.41 7.72
CA HIS A 119 -13.54 -6.29 9.02
C HIS A 119 -12.07 -6.71 8.96
N TYR A 120 -11.25 -6.09 9.80
CA TYR A 120 -9.87 -6.46 9.99
C TYR A 120 -9.50 -6.53 11.46
N ALA A 121 -8.99 -7.69 11.92
CA ALA A 121 -8.52 -7.87 13.27
C ALA A 121 -7.05 -7.45 13.40
N LEU A 122 -6.78 -6.40 14.19
CA LEU A 122 -5.42 -5.99 14.55
C LEU A 122 -4.81 -6.96 15.59
N PRO A 123 -3.47 -7.11 15.62
CA PRO A 123 -2.77 -8.00 16.58
C PRO A 123 -2.95 -7.58 18.05
N ILE A 124 -3.48 -6.39 18.29
CA ILE A 124 -3.75 -5.82 19.63
C ILE A 124 -5.17 -6.12 20.16
N ASN A 125 -5.84 -7.15 19.64
CA ASN A 125 -7.22 -7.55 19.99
C ASN A 125 -8.24 -6.41 19.74
N LYS A 126 -8.09 -5.68 18.65
CA LYS A 126 -9.04 -4.67 18.18
C LYS A 126 -9.48 -5.04 16.77
N GLU A 127 -10.75 -4.82 16.47
CA GLU A 127 -11.31 -5.01 15.14
C GLU A 127 -11.64 -3.65 14.50
N LEU A 128 -11.30 -3.51 13.23
CA LEU A 128 -11.62 -2.35 12.42
C LEU A 128 -12.71 -2.72 11.42
N THR A 129 -13.65 -1.80 11.19
CA THR A 129 -14.71 -1.93 10.20
C THR A 129 -14.54 -0.90 9.11
N PHE A 130 -14.54 -1.36 7.86
CA PHE A 130 -14.38 -0.52 6.69
C PHE A 130 -15.63 -0.55 5.83
N HIS A 131 -16.19 0.61 5.54
CA HIS A 131 -17.20 0.79 4.51
C HIS A 131 -16.54 0.77 3.14
N LEU A 132 -17.08 0.02 2.22
CA LEU A 132 -16.62 -0.14 0.86
C LEU A 132 -17.73 0.26 -0.10
N LYS A 133 -17.36 0.98 -1.15
CA LYS A 133 -18.26 1.32 -2.25
C LYS A 133 -17.45 1.54 -3.53
N PRO A 134 -17.88 1.01 -4.67
CA PRO A 134 -17.30 1.39 -5.94
C PRO A 134 -17.52 2.88 -6.20
N PHE A 135 -16.52 3.57 -6.68
CA PHE A 135 -16.69 4.97 -7.10
C PHE A 135 -15.84 5.28 -8.34
N SER A 136 -15.77 6.52 -8.77
CA SER A 136 -15.33 6.97 -10.11
C SER A 136 -14.04 6.35 -10.67
N PHE A 137 -13.29 5.60 -9.88
CA PHE A 137 -12.10 4.88 -10.32
C PHE A 137 -12.20 3.42 -9.88
N LYS A 138 -11.20 2.61 -10.21
CA LYS A 138 -11.11 1.19 -9.80
C LYS A 138 -11.11 0.95 -8.28
N HIS A 139 -11.08 2.00 -7.47
CA HIS A 139 -10.95 1.91 -6.02
C HIS A 139 -12.30 1.65 -5.33
N THR A 140 -12.23 0.96 -4.21
CA THR A 140 -13.38 0.58 -3.37
C THR A 140 -13.37 1.26 -2.00
N GLY A 141 -12.39 2.13 -1.76
CA GLY A 141 -12.23 2.83 -0.49
C GLY A 141 -11.17 2.24 0.45
N LEU A 142 -10.49 1.16 0.07
CA LEU A 142 -9.49 0.53 0.92
C LEU A 142 -8.31 -0.02 0.10
N PHE A 143 -7.12 0.01 0.71
CA PHE A 143 -5.90 -0.62 0.24
C PHE A 143 -5.52 -1.75 1.21
N PRO A 144 -5.92 -3.00 0.94
CA PRO A 144 -5.76 -4.11 1.88
C PRO A 144 -4.31 -4.45 2.23
N GLU A 145 -3.39 -4.22 1.31
CA GLU A 145 -1.95 -4.43 1.51
C GLU A 145 -1.37 -3.60 2.64
N GLN A 146 -2.01 -2.46 2.96
CA GLN A 146 -1.61 -1.61 4.08
C GLN A 146 -1.81 -2.24 5.45
N ALA A 147 -2.53 -3.36 5.55
CA ALA A 147 -2.68 -4.11 6.79
C ALA A 147 -1.34 -4.60 7.35
N ALA A 148 -0.33 -4.85 6.49
CA ALA A 148 1.03 -5.15 6.93
C ALA A 148 1.65 -4.00 7.75
N ASN A 149 1.36 -2.75 7.38
CA ASN A 149 1.79 -1.57 8.10
C ASN A 149 0.94 -1.32 9.36
N TRP A 150 -0.39 -1.54 9.27
CA TRP A 150 -1.27 -1.37 10.43
C TRP A 150 -0.89 -2.31 11.57
N ASN A 151 -0.56 -3.56 11.29
CA ASN A 151 -0.10 -4.54 12.28
C ASN A 151 1.19 -4.07 12.98
N TRP A 152 2.14 -3.59 12.19
CA TRP A 152 3.42 -3.13 12.70
C TRP A 152 3.26 -1.93 13.64
N PHE A 153 2.71 -0.82 13.16
CA PHE A 153 2.67 0.39 13.96
C PHE A 153 1.63 0.34 15.10
N SER A 154 0.52 -0.41 14.94
CA SER A 154 -0.45 -0.54 16.03
C SER A 154 0.14 -1.28 17.23
N THR A 155 1.00 -2.27 17.01
CA THR A 155 1.75 -2.95 18.08
C THR A 155 2.68 -1.98 18.78
N LEU A 156 3.49 -1.20 18.04
CA LEU A 156 4.37 -0.19 18.62
C LEU A 156 3.64 0.85 19.48
N ILE A 157 2.51 1.36 18.95
CA ILE A 157 1.69 2.33 19.68
C ILE A 157 1.12 1.71 20.95
N ALA A 158 0.53 0.51 20.86
CA ALA A 158 -0.08 -0.15 22.01
C ALA A 158 0.94 -0.44 23.12
N ASP A 159 2.15 -0.87 22.75
CA ASP A 159 3.23 -1.12 23.69
C ASP A 159 3.71 0.19 24.37
N ALA A 160 3.87 1.26 23.59
CA ALA A 160 4.25 2.57 24.15
C ALA A 160 3.17 3.13 25.08
N VAL A 161 1.89 3.03 24.71
CA VAL A 161 0.75 3.46 25.53
C VAL A 161 0.66 2.64 26.83
N LYS A 162 0.83 1.32 26.74
CA LYS A 162 0.88 0.43 27.92
C LYS A 162 1.98 0.80 28.91
N ASN A 163 3.09 1.34 28.40
CA ASN A 163 4.21 1.84 29.21
C ASN A 163 4.01 3.31 29.66
N GLY A 164 2.80 3.87 29.51
CA GLY A 164 2.43 5.19 30.01
C GLY A 164 2.78 6.35 29.08
N ARG A 165 3.27 6.11 27.85
CA ARG A 165 3.59 7.14 26.87
C ARG A 165 2.32 7.59 26.16
N GLN A 166 2.10 8.89 26.08
CA GLN A 166 1.06 9.49 25.21
C GLN A 166 1.61 9.61 23.79
N ILE A 167 0.95 8.98 22.81
CA ILE A 167 1.42 8.96 21.43
C ILE A 167 0.56 9.86 20.56
N LYS A 168 1.20 10.83 19.89
CA LYS A 168 0.58 11.71 18.89
C LYS A 168 1.04 11.27 17.50
N VAL A 169 0.08 10.86 16.65
CA VAL A 169 0.33 10.42 15.26
C VAL A 169 -0.19 11.45 14.30
N LEU A 170 0.63 11.84 13.32
CA LEU A 170 0.22 12.60 12.14
C LEU A 170 0.07 11.64 10.97
N ASN A 171 -1.12 11.59 10.36
CA ASN A 171 -1.38 10.83 9.14
C ASN A 171 -1.68 11.79 7.99
N LEU A 172 -0.79 11.85 7.00
CA LEU A 172 -0.85 12.69 5.81
C LEU A 172 -1.29 11.87 4.59
N PHE A 173 -2.07 12.48 3.68
CA PHE A 173 -2.71 11.80 2.55
C PHE A 173 -3.56 10.63 3.06
N ALA A 174 -4.31 10.92 4.12
CA ALA A 174 -4.87 9.89 4.99
C ALA A 174 -6.08 9.13 4.39
N TYR A 175 -6.58 9.55 3.21
CA TYR A 175 -7.62 8.88 2.42
C TYR A 175 -8.86 8.56 3.28
N THR A 176 -9.39 7.33 3.19
CA THR A 176 -10.54 6.85 3.97
C THR A 176 -10.18 6.42 5.40
N GLY A 177 -8.98 6.73 5.87
CA GLY A 177 -8.58 6.65 7.26
C GLY A 177 -8.14 5.27 7.77
N GLY A 178 -7.78 4.31 6.91
CA GLY A 178 -7.34 2.99 7.37
C GLY A 178 -6.22 3.07 8.42
N ALA A 179 -5.14 3.80 8.12
CA ALA A 179 -4.04 3.99 9.06
C ALA A 179 -4.45 4.85 10.30
N THR A 180 -5.35 5.82 10.11
CA THR A 180 -5.88 6.65 11.21
C THR A 180 -6.61 5.84 12.25
N ILE A 181 -7.55 4.97 11.81
CA ILE A 181 -8.35 4.16 12.75
C ILE A 181 -7.50 3.06 13.38
N ALA A 182 -6.52 2.51 12.66
CA ALA A 182 -5.58 1.53 13.23
C ALA A 182 -4.72 2.15 14.35
N ALA A 183 -4.20 3.37 14.14
CA ALA A 183 -3.44 4.09 15.15
C ALA A 183 -4.30 4.51 16.35
N ALA A 184 -5.53 5.00 16.12
CA ALA A 184 -6.45 5.39 17.18
C ALA A 184 -6.92 4.17 17.99
N ALA A 185 -7.20 3.02 17.37
CA ALA A 185 -7.54 1.78 18.04
C ALA A 185 -6.42 1.27 18.97
N ALA A 186 -5.16 1.60 18.63
CA ALA A 186 -3.98 1.30 19.45
C ALA A 186 -3.76 2.29 20.61
N GLY A 187 -4.59 3.35 20.71
CA GLY A 187 -4.58 4.33 21.81
C GLY A 187 -3.88 5.65 21.49
N ALA A 188 -3.51 5.92 20.24
CA ALA A 188 -2.91 7.19 19.86
C ALA A 188 -3.94 8.33 19.72
N SER A 189 -3.50 9.56 19.97
CA SER A 189 -4.17 10.77 19.47
C SER A 189 -3.72 10.97 18.02
N VAL A 190 -4.67 11.06 17.09
CA VAL A 190 -4.34 11.11 15.65
C VAL A 190 -4.77 12.42 15.02
N THR A 191 -3.88 13.04 14.25
CA THR A 191 -4.23 14.12 13.34
C THR A 191 -4.31 13.56 11.93
N HIS A 192 -5.52 13.50 11.38
CA HIS A 192 -5.84 13.01 10.05
C HIS A 192 -5.93 14.18 9.07
N VAL A 193 -5.10 14.17 8.04
CA VAL A 193 -5.04 15.23 7.01
C VAL A 193 -5.20 14.64 5.63
N ASP A 194 -6.24 15.09 4.92
CA ASP A 194 -6.47 14.75 3.51
C ASP A 194 -7.10 15.95 2.79
N ALA A 195 -6.75 16.18 1.54
CA ALA A 195 -7.28 17.31 0.76
C ALA A 195 -8.73 17.11 0.33
N SER A 196 -9.24 15.88 0.32
CA SER A 196 -10.60 15.54 -0.12
C SER A 196 -11.59 15.50 1.04
N LYS A 197 -12.55 16.43 1.04
CA LYS A 197 -13.64 16.43 2.03
C LYS A 197 -14.41 15.10 2.03
N GLY A 198 -14.64 14.51 0.86
CA GLY A 198 -15.34 13.23 0.75
C GLY A 198 -14.59 12.10 1.44
N MET A 199 -13.26 12.02 1.27
CA MET A 199 -12.42 11.02 1.94
C MET A 199 -12.39 11.20 3.45
N VAL A 200 -12.27 12.44 3.94
CA VAL A 200 -12.34 12.74 5.38
C VAL A 200 -13.70 12.38 5.98
N THR A 201 -14.80 12.57 5.24
CA THR A 201 -16.14 12.14 5.69
C THR A 201 -16.20 10.62 5.80
N TRP A 202 -15.75 9.92 4.77
CA TRP A 202 -15.71 8.46 4.76
C TRP A 202 -14.80 7.89 5.87
N ALA A 203 -13.66 8.53 6.14
CA ALA A 203 -12.80 8.16 7.26
C ALA A 203 -13.49 8.28 8.62
N LYS A 204 -14.33 9.29 8.81
CA LYS A 204 -15.17 9.43 10.03
C LYS A 204 -16.20 8.31 10.15
N GLU A 205 -16.84 7.92 9.04
CA GLU A 205 -17.78 6.79 9.00
C GLU A 205 -17.09 5.50 9.41
N ASN A 206 -15.88 5.23 8.86
CA ASN A 206 -15.07 4.09 9.25
C ASN A 206 -14.69 4.12 10.74
N ALA A 207 -14.33 5.28 11.28
CA ALA A 207 -14.01 5.43 12.70
C ALA A 207 -15.23 5.12 13.60
N VAL A 208 -16.40 5.63 13.24
CA VAL A 208 -17.65 5.37 14.00
C VAL A 208 -17.97 3.88 13.99
N SER A 209 -17.91 3.23 12.82
CA SER A 209 -18.20 1.80 12.67
C SER A 209 -17.16 0.89 13.35
N SER A 210 -15.94 1.39 13.54
CA SER A 210 -14.87 0.72 14.31
C SER A 210 -14.96 0.99 15.82
N GLY A 211 -16.04 1.63 16.32
CA GLY A 211 -16.20 1.96 17.74
C GLY A 211 -15.31 3.10 18.24
N LEU A 212 -14.76 3.91 17.34
CA LEU A 212 -13.81 5.00 17.64
C LEU A 212 -14.43 6.40 17.53
N LYS A 213 -15.76 6.52 17.68
CA LYS A 213 -16.48 7.79 17.58
C LYS A 213 -15.90 8.88 18.49
N ASP A 214 -15.54 8.50 19.72
CA ASP A 214 -15.04 9.40 20.76
C ASP A 214 -13.50 9.35 20.91
N ALA A 215 -12.81 8.67 19.99
CA ALA A 215 -11.36 8.63 19.99
C ALA A 215 -10.78 10.02 19.68
N PRO A 216 -9.61 10.37 20.22
CA PRO A 216 -8.98 11.68 20.04
C PRO A 216 -8.42 11.86 18.63
N ILE A 217 -9.29 11.94 17.63
CA ILE A 217 -8.93 12.14 16.23
C ILE A 217 -9.29 13.55 15.77
N ARG A 218 -8.29 14.28 15.34
CA ARG A 218 -8.45 15.60 14.71
C ARG A 218 -8.55 15.44 13.21
N TRP A 219 -9.72 15.72 12.65
CA TRP A 219 -10.03 15.58 11.22
C TRP A 219 -9.83 16.89 10.47
N LEU A 220 -9.02 16.87 9.42
CA LEU A 220 -8.68 18.07 8.64
C LEU A 220 -8.83 17.82 7.14
N VAL A 221 -9.54 18.72 6.47
CA VAL A 221 -9.56 18.83 5.01
C VAL A 221 -8.55 19.90 4.63
N ASP A 222 -7.35 19.51 4.23
CA ASP A 222 -6.22 20.43 4.05
C ASP A 222 -5.15 19.89 3.11
N ASP A 223 -4.33 20.79 2.57
CA ASP A 223 -3.10 20.44 1.86
C ASP A 223 -2.02 20.00 2.85
N CYS A 224 -1.44 18.82 2.62
CA CYS A 224 -0.50 18.21 3.55
C CYS A 224 0.77 19.02 3.77
N VAL A 225 1.35 19.59 2.71
CA VAL A 225 2.57 20.41 2.82
C VAL A 225 2.30 21.68 3.62
N LYS A 226 1.24 22.40 3.24
CA LYS A 226 0.84 23.63 3.94
C LYS A 226 0.45 23.36 5.40
N PHE A 227 -0.13 22.20 5.67
CA PHE A 227 -0.43 21.80 7.04
C PHE A 227 0.86 21.62 7.85
N VAL A 228 1.85 20.88 7.36
CA VAL A 228 3.14 20.66 8.03
C VAL A 228 3.87 21.97 8.26
N GLU A 229 3.93 22.86 7.27
CA GLU A 229 4.52 24.21 7.43
C GLU A 229 3.85 25.03 8.55
N ARG A 230 2.52 24.90 8.71
CA ARG A 230 1.82 25.58 9.83
C ARG A 230 2.13 24.94 11.18
N GLU A 231 2.26 23.62 11.25
CA GLU A 231 2.63 22.94 12.48
C GLU A 231 4.06 23.30 12.93
N ILE A 232 5.01 23.45 11.98
CA ILE A 232 6.36 23.98 12.26
C ILE A 232 6.26 25.38 12.90
N ARG A 233 5.51 26.31 12.28
CA ARG A 233 5.34 27.68 12.83
C ARG A 233 4.66 27.72 14.20
N ARG A 234 3.84 26.72 14.53
CA ARG A 234 3.14 26.59 15.82
C ARG A 234 3.97 25.89 16.88
N GLY A 235 5.10 25.29 16.50
CA GLY A 235 5.91 24.49 17.41
C GLY A 235 5.22 23.20 17.85
N ASN A 236 4.31 22.66 17.06
CA ASN A 236 3.66 21.38 17.34
C ASN A 236 4.57 20.21 16.94
N HIS A 237 4.59 19.16 17.75
CA HIS A 237 5.38 17.96 17.49
C HIS A 237 4.55 16.69 17.61
N TYR A 238 4.98 15.65 16.89
CA TYR A 238 4.35 14.34 16.77
C TYR A 238 5.35 13.22 17.10
N ASP A 239 4.89 12.19 17.78
CA ASP A 239 5.69 11.00 18.10
C ASP A 239 5.83 10.09 16.90
N ALA A 240 4.89 10.13 15.99
CA ALA A 240 4.93 9.33 14.77
C ALA A 240 4.28 10.06 13.59
N ILE A 241 4.80 9.76 12.38
CA ILE A 241 4.26 10.28 11.13
C ILE A 241 4.02 9.12 10.18
N ILE A 242 2.85 9.10 9.55
CA ILE A 242 2.45 8.18 8.49
C ILE A 242 2.16 9.03 7.25
N MET A 243 2.68 8.62 6.09
CA MET A 243 2.35 9.28 4.83
C MET A 243 2.22 8.29 3.69
N ASP A 244 1.21 8.52 2.86
CA ASP A 244 0.92 7.74 1.66
C ASP A 244 0.70 8.67 0.45
N PRO A 245 1.76 9.37 0.02
CA PRO A 245 1.64 10.41 -1.00
C PRO A 245 1.29 9.81 -2.37
N PRO A 246 0.36 10.43 -3.12
CA PRO A 246 0.03 9.97 -4.47
C PRO A 246 1.20 10.18 -5.43
N SER A 247 1.28 9.36 -6.49
CA SER A 247 2.30 9.53 -7.54
C SER A 247 2.16 10.88 -8.23
N TYR A 248 0.90 11.31 -8.46
CA TYR A 248 0.56 12.59 -9.08
C TYR A 248 -0.71 13.18 -8.45
N GLY A 249 -0.76 14.49 -8.30
CA GLY A 249 -1.93 15.20 -7.81
C GLY A 249 -2.01 16.63 -8.37
N ARG A 250 -3.22 17.20 -8.33
CA ARG A 250 -3.47 18.61 -8.62
C ARG A 250 -4.20 19.25 -7.46
N GLY A 251 -3.63 20.31 -6.94
CA GLY A 251 -4.27 21.15 -5.93
C GLY A 251 -5.38 22.03 -6.54
N PRO A 252 -6.28 22.59 -5.71
CA PRO A 252 -7.44 23.36 -6.15
C PRO A 252 -7.07 24.67 -6.87
N LYS A 253 -5.85 25.15 -6.71
CA LYS A 253 -5.32 26.37 -7.37
C LYS A 253 -4.39 26.05 -8.54
N GLY A 254 -4.36 24.77 -9.00
CA GLY A 254 -3.51 24.32 -10.10
C GLY A 254 -2.11 23.90 -9.68
N GLU A 255 -1.82 23.83 -8.38
CA GLU A 255 -0.55 23.28 -7.88
C GLU A 255 -0.38 21.86 -8.38
N ILE A 256 0.81 21.51 -8.82
CA ILE A 256 1.14 20.16 -9.29
C ILE A 256 1.99 19.48 -8.23
N TRP A 257 1.51 18.32 -7.78
CA TRP A 257 2.28 17.37 -6.99
C TRP A 257 2.80 16.28 -7.93
N LYS A 258 4.10 16.06 -7.92
CA LYS A 258 4.77 14.89 -8.48
C LYS A 258 5.65 14.31 -7.40
N ILE A 259 5.48 13.03 -7.11
CA ILE A 259 6.14 12.41 -5.97
C ILE A 259 7.66 12.49 -6.07
N GLU A 260 8.22 12.32 -7.27
CA GLU A 260 9.67 12.34 -7.53
C GLU A 260 10.31 13.70 -7.17
N GLU A 261 9.54 14.79 -7.30
CA GLU A 261 10.01 16.15 -7.04
C GLU A 261 9.68 16.61 -5.60
N SER A 262 8.60 16.05 -5.00
CA SER A 262 7.96 16.62 -3.81
C SER A 262 8.14 15.80 -2.54
N VAL A 263 8.38 14.49 -2.65
CA VAL A 263 8.40 13.59 -1.48
C VAL A 263 9.60 13.86 -0.56
N TYR A 264 10.79 14.04 -1.11
CA TYR A 264 11.98 14.29 -0.31
C TYR A 264 11.90 15.61 0.47
N PRO A 265 11.55 16.76 -0.15
CA PRO A 265 11.27 17.99 0.60
C PRO A 265 10.20 17.84 1.70
N LEU A 266 9.13 17.07 1.44
CA LEU A 266 8.09 16.84 2.43
C LEU A 266 8.63 16.01 3.62
N VAL A 267 9.42 14.97 3.39
CA VAL A 267 10.05 14.20 4.46
C VAL A 267 10.97 15.08 5.31
N GLN A 268 11.72 16.01 4.68
CA GLN A 268 12.54 16.98 5.38
C GLN A 268 11.70 17.94 6.26
N LEU A 269 10.56 18.43 5.74
CA LEU A 269 9.63 19.26 6.54
C LEU A 269 9.05 18.46 7.70
N CYS A 270 8.60 17.24 7.46
CA CYS A 270 8.04 16.34 8.47
C CYS A 270 9.05 16.05 9.59
N SER A 271 10.34 15.90 9.27
CA SER A 271 11.36 15.67 10.29
C SER A 271 11.53 16.81 11.28
N GLN A 272 11.07 18.02 10.96
CA GLN A 272 11.12 19.19 11.85
C GLN A 272 9.99 19.20 12.88
N ILE A 273 8.94 18.41 12.67
CA ILE A 273 7.81 18.27 13.58
C ILE A 273 7.76 16.92 14.27
N LEU A 274 8.79 16.10 14.15
CA LEU A 274 8.99 14.94 15.03
C LEU A 274 9.47 15.41 16.40
N THR A 275 9.06 14.68 17.45
CA THR A 275 9.66 14.84 18.79
C THR A 275 11.12 14.46 18.78
N ASP A 276 11.88 14.81 19.82
CA ASP A 276 13.29 14.39 19.95
C ASP A 276 13.44 12.88 20.14
N ASP A 277 12.40 12.23 20.64
CA ASP A 277 12.28 10.78 20.82
C ASP A 277 11.05 10.25 20.06
N PRO A 278 11.09 10.21 18.70
CA PRO A 278 9.97 9.76 17.90
C PRO A 278 9.80 8.24 18.01
N LEU A 279 8.56 7.76 17.97
CA LEU A 279 8.25 6.33 18.01
C LEU A 279 8.53 5.66 16.67
N PHE A 280 7.97 6.23 15.59
CA PHE A 280 8.20 5.73 14.23
C PHE A 280 7.93 6.77 13.14
N PHE A 281 8.40 6.46 11.92
CA PHE A 281 8.05 7.16 10.70
C PHE A 281 7.73 6.13 9.60
N LEU A 282 6.61 6.27 8.93
CA LEU A 282 6.17 5.39 7.84
C LEU A 282 5.93 6.20 6.57
N ILE A 283 6.50 5.75 5.46
CA ILE A 283 6.21 6.27 4.13
C ILE A 283 5.88 5.13 3.18
N ASN A 284 4.81 5.31 2.39
CA ASN A 284 4.42 4.38 1.34
C ASN A 284 4.70 4.96 -0.05
N SER A 285 4.90 4.09 -1.02
CA SER A 285 4.99 4.45 -2.44
C SER A 285 4.41 3.36 -3.33
N TYR A 286 3.58 3.78 -4.27
CA TYR A 286 3.05 2.95 -5.35
C TYR A 286 3.60 3.38 -6.71
N THR A 287 4.65 4.20 -6.69
CA THR A 287 5.24 4.80 -7.89
C THR A 287 6.41 3.97 -8.39
N THR A 288 6.36 3.59 -9.66
CA THR A 288 7.49 2.97 -10.36
C THR A 288 8.72 3.88 -10.26
N GLY A 289 9.86 3.32 -9.83
CA GLY A 289 11.11 4.07 -9.61
C GLY A 289 11.35 4.49 -8.16
N LEU A 290 10.33 4.53 -7.29
CA LEU A 290 10.49 4.70 -5.84
C LEU A 290 10.48 3.34 -5.14
N GLN A 291 11.50 2.54 -5.44
CA GLN A 291 11.68 1.21 -4.87
C GLN A 291 12.12 1.27 -3.40
N PRO A 292 12.06 0.16 -2.64
CA PRO A 292 12.46 0.12 -1.23
C PRO A 292 13.84 0.73 -0.96
N ALA A 293 14.84 0.44 -1.80
CA ALA A 293 16.19 0.98 -1.64
C ALA A 293 16.23 2.52 -1.74
N VAL A 294 15.38 3.12 -2.60
CA VAL A 294 15.29 4.59 -2.72
C VAL A 294 14.65 5.19 -1.48
N LEU A 295 13.56 4.59 -0.97
CA LEU A 295 12.93 5.00 0.28
C LEU A 295 13.90 4.90 1.45
N SER A 296 14.63 3.78 1.56
CA SER A 296 15.64 3.57 2.59
C SER A 296 16.71 4.65 2.56
N TYR A 297 17.29 4.93 1.37
CA TYR A 297 18.32 5.96 1.23
C TYR A 297 17.80 7.34 1.63
N MET A 298 16.62 7.72 1.13
CA MET A 298 15.98 9.00 1.46
C MET A 298 15.75 9.14 2.98
N MET A 299 15.21 8.12 3.62
CA MET A 299 14.96 8.14 5.06
C MET A 299 16.24 8.22 5.88
N HIS A 300 17.30 7.52 5.49
CA HIS A 300 18.61 7.60 6.18
C HIS A 300 19.19 9.01 6.12
N THR A 301 19.04 9.75 5.02
CA THR A 301 19.56 11.11 4.92
C THR A 301 18.83 12.11 5.83
N VAL A 302 17.57 11.85 6.17
CA VAL A 302 16.73 12.77 6.96
C VAL A 302 16.57 12.32 8.42
N LEU A 303 16.33 11.01 8.61
CA LEU A 303 15.98 10.43 9.92
C LEU A 303 17.17 9.75 10.61
N GLY A 304 18.32 9.60 9.94
CA GLY A 304 19.51 8.96 10.49
C GLY A 304 20.10 9.62 11.74
N LYS A 305 19.63 10.84 12.08
CA LYS A 305 19.98 11.54 13.33
C LYS A 305 19.28 10.96 14.57
N TYR A 306 18.16 10.23 14.39
CA TYR A 306 17.42 9.63 15.49
C TYR A 306 17.97 8.24 15.82
N ASN A 307 17.87 7.86 17.10
CA ASN A 307 18.28 6.53 17.56
C ASN A 307 17.20 5.51 17.17
N GLY A 308 17.43 4.77 16.09
CA GLY A 308 16.46 3.82 15.58
C GLY A 308 16.99 2.98 14.41
N THR A 309 16.11 2.20 13.84
CA THR A 309 16.37 1.36 12.66
C THR A 309 15.51 1.82 11.50
N ILE A 310 16.11 1.92 10.33
CA ILE A 310 15.39 2.20 9.06
C ILE A 310 15.42 0.94 8.22
N THR A 311 14.25 0.48 7.83
CA THR A 311 14.04 -0.64 6.91
C THR A 311 13.11 -0.22 5.79
N ALA A 312 13.26 -0.80 4.61
CA ALA A 312 12.33 -0.58 3.51
C ALA A 312 12.19 -1.87 2.70
N GLU A 313 10.95 -2.25 2.43
CA GLU A 313 10.60 -3.49 1.75
C GLU A 313 9.40 -3.26 0.82
N GLU A 314 9.20 -4.17 -0.10
CA GLU A 314 7.93 -4.26 -0.82
C GLU A 314 6.81 -4.72 0.12
N ILE A 315 5.59 -4.31 -0.19
CA ILE A 315 4.37 -4.83 0.46
C ILE A 315 3.57 -5.65 -0.55
N GLY A 316 2.98 -6.74 -0.09
CA GLY A 316 2.29 -7.66 -0.98
C GLY A 316 1.08 -8.36 -0.37
N LEU A 317 0.30 -8.93 -1.27
CA LEU A 317 -0.91 -9.68 -0.97
C LEU A 317 -0.73 -11.14 -1.43
N PRO A 318 -0.93 -12.13 -0.56
CA PRO A 318 -0.93 -13.53 -0.97
C PRO A 318 -2.02 -13.80 -2.01
N VAL A 319 -1.68 -14.61 -3.02
CA VAL A 319 -2.61 -15.08 -4.07
C VAL A 319 -2.98 -16.52 -3.77
N SER A 320 -4.25 -16.79 -3.46
CA SER A 320 -4.66 -18.10 -2.96
C SER A 320 -4.69 -19.20 -4.02
N SER A 321 -4.91 -18.87 -5.30
CA SER A 321 -4.93 -19.86 -6.39
C SER A 321 -3.59 -20.58 -6.60
N ASN A 322 -2.47 -19.91 -6.32
CA ASN A 322 -1.14 -20.42 -6.66
C ASN A 322 -0.09 -20.31 -5.54
N GLY A 323 -0.42 -19.63 -4.43
CA GLY A 323 0.50 -19.43 -3.30
C GLY A 323 1.62 -18.42 -3.55
N LEU A 324 1.57 -17.68 -4.66
CA LEU A 324 2.49 -16.58 -4.94
C LEU A 324 2.03 -15.30 -4.22
N VAL A 325 2.81 -14.25 -4.36
CA VAL A 325 2.49 -12.93 -3.79
C VAL A 325 2.33 -11.92 -4.91
N LEU A 326 1.22 -11.16 -4.90
CA LEU A 326 1.04 -9.99 -5.75
C LEU A 326 1.79 -8.81 -5.09
N PRO A 327 2.86 -8.28 -5.72
CA PRO A 327 3.52 -7.08 -5.23
C PRO A 327 2.60 -5.88 -5.43
N CYS A 328 2.46 -5.03 -4.40
CA CYS A 328 1.51 -3.91 -4.44
C CYS A 328 2.20 -2.55 -4.45
N GLY A 329 3.32 -2.43 -3.74
CA GLY A 329 4.07 -1.19 -3.60
C GLY A 329 5.23 -1.36 -2.63
N ALA A 330 5.79 -0.27 -2.16
CA ALA A 330 6.90 -0.26 -1.22
C ALA A 330 6.56 0.57 0.03
N SER A 331 7.14 0.20 1.16
CA SER A 331 7.09 0.99 2.39
C SER A 331 8.47 1.18 2.97
N GLY A 332 8.73 2.37 3.50
CA GLY A 332 9.89 2.66 4.34
C GLY A 332 9.45 2.87 5.78
N ARG A 333 10.12 2.25 6.73
CA ARG A 333 9.83 2.30 8.17
C ARG A 333 11.07 2.75 8.94
N PHE A 334 10.94 3.81 9.72
CA PHE A 334 11.84 4.09 10.82
C PHE A 334 11.15 3.65 12.11
N GLN A 335 11.88 2.98 12.97
CA GLN A 335 11.44 2.58 14.31
C GLN A 335 12.51 2.96 15.33
N ALA A 336 12.12 3.68 16.38
CA ALA A 336 13.00 3.97 17.51
C ALA A 336 13.44 2.67 18.22
N LYS A 337 14.62 2.73 18.85
CA LYS A 337 15.15 1.64 19.68
C LYS A 337 14.60 1.72 21.09
#